data_6084a9942eed27d12586683465cbcc32
#
_entry.id   6084a9942eed27d12586683465cbcc32
#
_cell.length_a   1.000
_cell.length_b   1.000
_cell.length_c   1.000
_cell.angle_alpha   90.00
_cell.angle_beta   90.00
_cell.angle_gamma   90.00
#
_symmetry.space_group_name_H-M   'P 1'
#
loop_
_entity.id
_entity.type
_entity.pdbx_description
1 polymer ?
#
loop_
_entity_poly.entity_id
_entity_poly.type
_entity_poly.pdbx_seq_one_letter_code
_entity_poly.pdbx_strand_id
1 'polypeptide(L)'
;CLAERFIGAAYGIERDLSRELPDSWRQFNAMFIPVYQETHPEKTKVAAGLACGMLWTVCKGMSDGDIVLCPDGTGCYRVGEISGPYHYESGQVLPHRRPVRWLDIAIDRSEMSSALRNSAGSIGAVCNISDYAEEIKALLAVHQPNPIQVQDPDIENPVAFVLEKHLEDFLVANWVQTELGRRYDIFEDDG
;
A
#
# COMPACT_ATOMS: atom_id res chain seq x y z
N CYS A 1 -10.51 -3.82 -3.01
CA CYS A 1 -9.34 -2.93 -3.12
C CYS A 1 -8.04 -3.73 -3.22
N LEU A 2 -7.67 -4.55 -2.21
CA LEU A 2 -6.40 -5.31 -2.25
C LEU A 2 -6.32 -6.24 -3.46
N ALA A 3 -7.34 -7.06 -3.70
CA ALA A 3 -7.38 -7.99 -4.85
C ALA A 3 -7.41 -7.27 -6.22
N GLU A 4 -7.98 -6.08 -6.27
CA GLU A 4 -8.18 -5.32 -7.51
C GLU A 4 -7.12 -4.23 -7.73
N ARG A 5 -6.10 -4.17 -6.89
CA ARG A 5 -4.92 -3.30 -7.02
C ARG A 5 -5.23 -1.80 -7.07
N PHE A 6 -6.17 -1.33 -6.26
CA PHE A 6 -6.44 0.09 -6.12
C PHE A 6 -6.79 0.47 -4.68
N ILE A 7 -6.69 1.75 -4.36
CA ILE A 7 -7.38 2.41 -3.25
C ILE A 7 -8.47 3.31 -3.80
N GLY A 8 -9.55 3.51 -3.04
CA GLY A 8 -10.68 4.28 -3.56
C GLY A 8 -11.50 4.95 -2.47
N ALA A 9 -12.34 5.88 -2.93
CA ALA A 9 -13.27 6.65 -2.12
C ALA A 9 -14.61 6.85 -2.86
N ALA A 10 -15.67 7.17 -2.14
CA ALA A 10 -16.97 7.51 -2.71
C ALA A 10 -17.46 8.89 -2.22
N TYR A 11 -17.76 9.01 -0.94
CA TYR A 11 -18.25 10.24 -0.28
C TYR A 11 -19.50 10.87 -0.95
N GLY A 12 -20.33 10.07 -1.63
CA GLY A 12 -21.57 10.56 -2.26
C GLY A 12 -21.38 11.54 -3.43
N ILE A 13 -20.17 11.68 -3.95
CA ILE A 13 -19.88 12.46 -5.15
C ILE A 13 -19.70 11.49 -6.30
N GLU A 14 -20.79 11.24 -7.06
CA GLU A 14 -20.85 10.19 -8.07
C GLU A 14 -20.62 10.74 -9.48
N ARG A 15 -19.53 11.44 -9.70
CA ARG A 15 -19.14 11.96 -11.01
C ARG A 15 -17.63 11.97 -11.21
N ASP A 16 -17.19 11.88 -12.45
CA ASP A 16 -15.77 12.01 -12.80
C ASP A 16 -15.25 13.41 -12.50
N LEU A 17 -14.24 13.48 -11.65
CA LEU A 17 -13.59 14.72 -11.22
C LEU A 17 -12.34 15.07 -12.02
N SER A 18 -11.92 14.26 -12.98
CA SER A 18 -10.65 14.43 -13.71
C SER A 18 -10.42 15.82 -14.28
N ARG A 19 -11.51 16.50 -14.66
CA ARG A 19 -11.47 17.85 -15.26
C ARG A 19 -11.75 18.99 -14.28
N GLU A 20 -12.12 18.66 -13.03
CA GLU A 20 -12.59 19.62 -12.03
C GLU A 20 -11.70 19.68 -10.78
N LEU A 21 -10.57 18.96 -10.78
CA LEU A 21 -9.67 18.88 -9.63
C LEU A 21 -8.80 20.14 -9.51
N PRO A 22 -9.06 21.03 -8.55
CA PRO A 22 -8.19 22.17 -8.30
C PRO A 22 -6.89 21.74 -7.62
N ASP A 23 -5.86 22.59 -7.70
CA ASP A 23 -4.55 22.30 -7.10
C ASP A 23 -4.54 22.38 -5.57
N SER A 24 -5.58 22.97 -4.97
CA SER A 24 -5.69 23.14 -3.53
C SER A 24 -6.92 22.43 -2.98
N TRP A 25 -6.72 21.65 -1.92
CA TRP A 25 -7.85 21.04 -1.19
C TRP A 25 -8.85 22.06 -0.64
N ARG A 26 -8.39 23.29 -0.32
CA ARG A 26 -9.30 24.37 0.14
C ARG A 26 -10.24 24.82 -0.96
N GLN A 27 -9.75 24.94 -2.19
CA GLN A 27 -10.59 25.25 -3.35
C GLN A 27 -11.57 24.10 -3.62
N PHE A 28 -11.09 22.87 -3.56
CA PHE A 28 -11.96 21.69 -3.69
C PHE A 28 -13.07 21.69 -2.65
N ASN A 29 -12.74 21.92 -1.38
CA ASN A 29 -13.73 22.01 -0.31
C ASN A 29 -14.75 23.14 -0.54
N ALA A 30 -14.32 24.28 -1.01
CA ALA A 30 -15.24 25.39 -1.34
C ALA A 30 -16.25 25.00 -2.43
N MET A 31 -15.82 24.21 -3.41
CA MET A 31 -16.67 23.73 -4.51
C MET A 31 -17.60 22.59 -4.10
N PHE A 32 -17.08 21.63 -3.32
CA PHE A 32 -17.74 20.34 -3.13
C PHE A 32 -18.42 20.14 -1.76
N ILE A 33 -18.16 20.98 -0.77
CA ILE A 33 -18.93 20.94 0.51
C ILE A 33 -20.43 21.11 0.26
N PRO A 34 -20.90 22.10 -0.53
CA PRO A 34 -22.33 22.21 -0.85
C PRO A 34 -22.88 20.95 -1.53
N VAL A 35 -22.18 20.40 -2.51
CA VAL A 35 -22.58 19.18 -3.24
C VAL A 35 -22.67 17.99 -2.28
N TYR A 36 -21.69 17.82 -1.39
CA TYR A 36 -21.72 16.78 -0.37
C TYR A 36 -22.91 16.91 0.56
N GLN A 37 -23.24 18.16 1.01
CA GLN A 37 -24.37 18.41 1.92
C GLN A 37 -25.74 18.25 1.25
N GLU A 38 -25.85 18.32 -0.07
CA GLU A 38 -27.08 17.98 -0.80
C GLU A 38 -27.46 16.50 -0.62
N THR A 39 -26.46 15.61 -0.62
CA THR A 39 -26.64 14.17 -0.42
C THR A 39 -26.59 13.75 1.06
N HIS A 40 -26.01 14.59 1.93
CA HIS A 40 -25.86 14.34 3.35
C HIS A 40 -26.26 15.57 4.19
N PRO A 41 -27.55 15.94 4.18
CA PRO A 41 -28.02 17.17 4.82
C PRO A 41 -27.86 17.16 6.34
N GLU A 42 -27.73 15.97 6.96
CA GLU A 42 -27.50 15.80 8.39
C GLU A 42 -26.06 16.07 8.82
N LYS A 43 -25.13 16.16 7.89
CA LYS A 43 -23.71 16.35 8.19
C LYS A 43 -23.36 17.83 8.38
N THR A 44 -22.56 18.10 9.42
CA THR A 44 -22.05 19.46 9.65
C THR A 44 -21.07 19.87 8.54
N LYS A 45 -20.90 21.18 8.34
CA LYS A 45 -19.91 21.71 7.39
C LYS A 45 -18.49 21.22 7.66
N VAL A 46 -18.14 21.00 8.93
CA VAL A 46 -16.84 20.45 9.33
C VAL A 46 -16.69 19.00 8.85
N ALA A 47 -17.70 18.17 9.08
CA ALA A 47 -17.71 16.78 8.62
C ALA A 47 -17.66 16.69 7.07
N ALA A 48 -18.42 17.55 6.39
CA ALA A 48 -18.38 17.68 4.93
C ALA A 48 -16.99 18.09 4.42
N GLY A 49 -16.36 19.06 5.11
CA GLY A 49 -15.00 19.50 4.78
C GLY A 49 -13.95 18.41 4.95
N LEU A 50 -14.07 17.56 5.96
CA LEU A 50 -13.20 16.39 6.15
C LEU A 50 -13.42 15.36 5.05
N ALA A 51 -14.66 15.02 4.71
CA ALA A 51 -14.98 14.08 3.65
C ALA A 51 -14.45 14.56 2.29
N CYS A 52 -14.71 15.81 1.93
CA CYS A 52 -14.18 16.41 0.69
C CYS A 52 -12.65 16.47 0.68
N GLY A 53 -12.01 16.79 1.81
CA GLY A 53 -10.54 16.80 1.91
C GLY A 53 -9.93 15.42 1.70
N MET A 54 -10.52 14.36 2.27
CA MET A 54 -10.10 12.98 2.06
C MET A 54 -10.30 12.54 0.59
N LEU A 55 -11.43 12.93 -0.02
CA LEU A 55 -11.67 12.66 -1.44
C LEU A 55 -10.63 13.36 -2.32
N TRP A 56 -10.35 14.64 -2.07
CA TRP A 56 -9.32 15.38 -2.80
C TRP A 56 -7.95 14.71 -2.67
N THR A 57 -7.62 14.21 -1.46
CA THR A 57 -6.35 13.51 -1.24
C THR A 57 -6.23 12.28 -2.13
N VAL A 58 -7.28 11.46 -2.24
CA VAL A 58 -7.28 10.30 -3.14
C VAL A 58 -7.20 10.72 -4.61
N CYS A 59 -7.96 11.74 -5.02
CA CYS A 59 -8.04 12.13 -6.43
C CYS A 59 -6.81 12.92 -6.92
N LYS A 60 -6.20 13.76 -6.07
CA LYS A 60 -5.15 14.72 -6.46
C LYS A 60 -3.97 14.80 -5.50
N GLY A 61 -4.22 14.61 -4.18
CA GLY A 61 -3.22 14.88 -3.15
C GLY A 61 -2.10 13.85 -3.08
N MET A 62 -2.32 12.63 -3.57
CA MET A 62 -1.32 11.58 -3.66
C MET A 62 -0.56 11.67 -4.98
N SER A 63 0.73 11.38 -4.93
CA SER A 63 1.63 11.30 -6.09
C SER A 63 1.98 9.86 -6.42
N ASP A 64 2.36 9.59 -7.67
CA ASP A 64 2.93 8.31 -8.05
C ASP A 64 4.22 8.08 -7.25
N GLY A 65 4.38 6.87 -6.71
CA GLY A 65 5.48 6.52 -5.81
C GLY A 65 5.18 6.74 -4.33
N ASP A 66 4.08 7.42 -3.95
CA ASP A 66 3.70 7.54 -2.54
C ASP A 66 3.39 6.17 -1.93
N ILE A 67 3.89 5.94 -0.72
CA ILE A 67 3.60 4.73 0.04
C ILE A 67 2.27 4.87 0.78
N VAL A 68 1.46 3.84 0.67
CA VAL A 68 0.19 3.73 1.39
C VAL A 68 0.21 2.54 2.35
N LEU A 69 -0.30 2.76 3.55
CA LEU A 69 -0.54 1.73 4.55
C LEU A 69 -2.05 1.49 4.64
N CYS A 70 -2.50 0.29 4.31
CA CYS A 70 -3.91 -0.08 4.34
C CYS A 70 -4.15 -1.15 5.41
N PRO A 71 -4.97 -0.89 6.44
CA PRO A 71 -5.27 -1.90 7.46
C PRO A 71 -6.01 -3.08 6.82
N ASP A 72 -5.61 -4.30 7.16
CA ASP A 72 -6.21 -5.54 6.67
C ASP A 72 -7.33 -6.10 7.56
N GLY A 73 -7.55 -5.46 8.71
CA GLY A 73 -8.54 -5.88 9.71
C GLY A 73 -8.03 -6.94 10.70
N THR A 74 -6.81 -7.45 10.55
CA THR A 74 -6.22 -8.47 11.45
C THR A 74 -5.18 -7.90 12.42
N GLY A 75 -4.93 -6.59 12.35
CA GLY A 75 -3.91 -5.90 13.14
C GLY A 75 -2.65 -5.58 12.36
N CYS A 76 -2.61 -5.93 11.08
CA CYS A 76 -1.52 -5.59 10.17
C CYS A 76 -1.93 -4.52 9.17
N TYR A 77 -0.92 -3.84 8.62
CA TYR A 77 -1.07 -2.91 7.51
C TYR A 77 -0.39 -3.48 6.27
N ARG A 78 -1.18 -3.68 5.21
CA ARG A 78 -0.64 -3.99 3.88
C ARG A 78 0.01 -2.73 3.31
N VAL A 79 1.17 -2.91 2.72
CA VAL A 79 1.93 -1.82 2.12
C VAL A 79 1.74 -1.80 0.62
N GLY A 80 1.52 -0.63 0.07
CA GLY A 80 1.43 -0.43 -1.36
C GLY A 80 2.09 0.88 -1.80
N GLU A 81 2.29 1.01 -3.08
CA GLU A 81 2.81 2.20 -3.73
C GLU A 81 1.81 2.68 -4.77
N ILE A 82 1.49 3.97 -4.78
CA ILE A 82 0.66 4.58 -5.81
C ILE A 82 1.36 4.40 -7.16
N SER A 83 0.69 3.78 -8.12
CA SER A 83 1.29 3.35 -9.38
C SER A 83 0.65 3.97 -10.63
N GLY A 84 -0.17 4.98 -10.45
CA GLY A 84 -0.79 5.66 -11.57
C GLY A 84 -1.78 6.75 -11.20
N PRO A 85 -2.32 7.46 -12.18
CA PRO A 85 -3.19 8.62 -11.97
C PRO A 85 -4.57 8.21 -11.42
N TYR A 86 -5.28 9.22 -10.92
CA TYR A 86 -6.68 9.12 -10.59
C TYR A 86 -7.52 8.69 -11.81
N HIS A 87 -8.51 7.84 -11.58
CA HIS A 87 -9.57 7.51 -12.53
C HIS A 87 -10.91 7.30 -11.83
N TYR A 88 -11.98 7.41 -12.58
CA TYR A 88 -13.35 7.26 -12.09
C TYR A 88 -14.04 6.05 -12.73
N GLU A 89 -14.60 5.17 -11.89
CA GLU A 89 -15.34 3.98 -12.31
C GLU A 89 -16.81 4.11 -11.92
N SER A 90 -17.64 4.53 -12.86
CA SER A 90 -19.08 4.72 -12.62
C SER A 90 -19.79 3.44 -12.17
N GLY A 91 -20.70 3.57 -11.22
CA GLY A 91 -21.51 2.46 -10.71
C GLY A 91 -20.80 1.51 -9.76
N GLN A 92 -19.57 1.81 -9.37
CA GLN A 92 -18.82 1.03 -8.38
C GLN A 92 -18.98 1.58 -6.96
N VAL A 93 -18.81 0.73 -5.96
CA VAL A 93 -18.90 1.10 -4.52
C VAL A 93 -17.86 2.17 -4.15
N LEU A 94 -16.65 2.09 -4.72
CA LEU A 94 -15.58 3.07 -4.58
C LEU A 94 -15.23 3.59 -5.98
N PRO A 95 -15.94 4.61 -6.48
CA PRO A 95 -15.80 5.04 -7.87
C PRO A 95 -14.56 5.89 -8.13
N HIS A 96 -14.06 6.63 -7.13
CA HIS A 96 -12.85 7.43 -7.23
C HIS A 96 -11.65 6.59 -6.84
N ARG A 97 -10.74 6.29 -7.78
CA ARG A 97 -9.69 5.30 -7.61
C ARG A 97 -8.30 5.82 -7.92
N ARG A 98 -7.31 5.26 -7.23
CA ARG A 98 -5.88 5.36 -7.56
C ARG A 98 -5.32 3.94 -7.66
N PRO A 99 -4.64 3.59 -8.74
CA PRO A 99 -3.94 2.31 -8.86
C PRO A 99 -2.86 2.18 -7.79
N VAL A 100 -2.74 0.97 -7.25
CA VAL A 100 -1.73 0.64 -6.23
C VAL A 100 -1.02 -0.64 -6.61
N ARG A 101 0.29 -0.61 -6.58
CA ARG A 101 1.14 -1.79 -6.59
C ARG A 101 1.35 -2.25 -5.15
N TRP A 102 0.59 -3.25 -4.73
CA TRP A 102 0.77 -3.85 -3.40
C TRP A 102 2.10 -4.57 -3.34
N LEU A 103 2.85 -4.31 -2.29
CA LEU A 103 4.08 -5.01 -1.96
C LEU A 103 3.73 -6.28 -1.19
N ASP A 104 4.60 -7.29 -1.26
CA ASP A 104 4.44 -8.50 -0.43
C ASP A 104 5.01 -8.26 0.98
N ILE A 105 4.53 -7.19 1.60
CA ILE A 105 4.94 -6.70 2.91
C ILE A 105 3.68 -6.39 3.71
N ALA A 106 3.63 -6.88 4.94
CA ALA A 106 2.65 -6.49 5.93
C ALA A 106 3.39 -6.06 7.21
N ILE A 107 3.08 -4.88 7.71
CA ILE A 107 3.66 -4.34 8.95
C ILE A 107 2.67 -4.62 10.08
N ASP A 108 3.11 -5.33 11.12
CA ASP A 108 2.30 -5.50 12.32
C ASP A 108 2.19 -4.17 13.07
N ARG A 109 1.00 -3.87 13.54
CA ARG A 109 0.72 -2.65 14.31
C ARG A 109 1.58 -2.52 15.56
N SER A 110 2.02 -3.64 16.16
CA SER A 110 2.89 -3.65 17.34
C SER A 110 4.31 -3.16 17.04
N GLU A 111 4.76 -3.28 15.79
CA GLU A 111 6.09 -2.81 15.34
C GLU A 111 6.16 -1.29 15.19
N MET A 112 5.01 -0.63 15.05
CA MET A 112 4.93 0.82 14.90
C MET A 112 5.12 1.54 16.23
N SER A 113 5.73 2.73 16.20
CA SER A 113 5.73 3.63 17.34
C SER A 113 4.29 3.97 17.77
N SER A 114 4.10 4.38 19.01
CA SER A 114 2.78 4.83 19.49
C SER A 114 2.24 6.00 18.69
N ALA A 115 3.13 6.89 18.21
CA ALA A 115 2.75 8.07 17.42
C ALA A 115 2.26 7.69 16.03
N LEU A 116 3.02 6.87 15.28
CA LEU A 116 2.60 6.35 13.97
C LEU A 116 1.31 5.52 14.08
N ARG A 117 1.23 4.66 15.09
CA ARG A 117 0.07 3.80 15.35
C ARG A 117 -1.22 4.60 15.59
N ASN A 118 -1.13 5.72 16.32
CA ASN A 118 -2.27 6.60 16.57
C ASN A 118 -2.67 7.37 15.31
N SER A 119 -1.70 7.87 14.54
CA SER A 119 -1.95 8.59 13.29
C SER A 119 -2.54 7.68 12.21
N ALA A 120 -1.96 6.49 12.00
CA ALA A 120 -2.45 5.51 11.03
C ALA A 120 -3.81 4.91 11.42
N GLY A 121 -4.12 4.86 12.72
CA GLY A 121 -5.42 4.40 13.26
C GLY A 121 -6.46 5.50 13.42
N SER A 122 -6.27 6.68 12.82
CA SER A 122 -7.22 7.79 12.93
C SER A 122 -8.59 7.42 12.34
N ILE A 123 -9.64 8.09 12.85
CA ILE A 123 -11.04 7.82 12.45
C ILE A 123 -11.31 8.19 10.98
N GLY A 124 -10.44 8.99 10.36
CA GLY A 124 -10.53 9.33 8.94
C GLY A 124 -10.18 8.16 8.03
N ALA A 125 -10.90 8.00 6.92
CA ALA A 125 -10.60 6.95 5.92
C ALA A 125 -9.24 7.16 5.22
N VAL A 126 -8.74 8.40 5.19
CA VAL A 126 -7.43 8.76 4.64
C VAL A 126 -6.78 9.78 5.56
N CYS A 127 -5.54 9.55 5.93
CA CYS A 127 -4.73 10.48 6.73
C CYS A 127 -3.33 10.61 6.13
N ASN A 128 -2.72 11.77 6.34
CA ASN A 128 -1.32 11.99 5.97
C ASN A 128 -0.42 11.52 7.12
N ILE A 129 0.51 10.64 6.80
CA ILE A 129 1.51 10.06 7.72
C ILE A 129 2.94 10.37 7.28
N SER A 130 3.15 11.38 6.43
CA SER A 130 4.47 11.75 5.91
C SER A 130 5.47 12.14 6.99
N ASP A 131 5.01 12.65 8.14
CA ASP A 131 5.86 12.96 9.30
C ASP A 131 6.58 11.72 9.87
N TYR A 132 6.10 10.52 9.53
CA TYR A 132 6.67 9.24 9.95
C TYR A 132 7.43 8.53 8.83
N ALA A 133 7.79 9.23 7.75
CA ALA A 133 8.41 8.64 6.57
C ALA A 133 9.69 7.85 6.90
N GLU A 134 10.54 8.34 7.80
CA GLU A 134 11.77 7.66 8.19
C GLU A 134 11.51 6.37 9.00
N GLU A 135 10.51 6.40 9.89
CA GLU A 135 10.09 5.20 10.61
C GLU A 135 9.50 4.16 9.65
N ILE A 136 8.66 4.58 8.71
CA ILE A 136 8.07 3.68 7.71
C ILE A 136 9.15 3.07 6.83
N LYS A 137 10.15 3.84 6.37
CA LYS A 137 11.29 3.31 5.62
C LYS A 137 12.09 2.27 6.41
N ALA A 138 12.32 2.52 7.70
CA ALA A 138 13.01 1.56 8.56
C ALA A 138 12.23 0.24 8.70
N LEU A 139 10.91 0.33 8.92
CA LEU A 139 10.04 -0.85 8.98
C LEU A 139 10.05 -1.62 7.65
N LEU A 140 9.98 -0.92 6.52
CA LEU A 140 10.05 -1.55 5.20
C LEU A 140 11.39 -2.25 4.96
N ALA A 141 12.50 -1.67 5.41
CA ALA A 141 13.83 -2.27 5.26
C ALA A 141 13.97 -3.58 6.05
N VAL A 142 13.30 -3.71 7.20
CA VAL A 142 13.30 -4.95 8.00
C VAL A 142 12.51 -6.06 7.28
N HIS A 143 11.45 -5.71 6.56
CA HIS A 143 10.58 -6.66 5.86
C HIS A 143 11.00 -6.94 4.41
N GLN A 144 11.94 -6.16 3.86
CA GLN A 144 12.53 -6.48 2.57
C GLN A 144 13.54 -7.62 2.75
N PRO A 145 13.52 -8.66 1.92
CA PRO A 145 14.61 -9.61 1.91
C PRO A 145 15.90 -8.81 1.66
N ASN A 146 16.89 -8.96 2.55
CA ASN A 146 18.18 -8.33 2.35
C ASN A 146 18.66 -8.61 0.93
N PRO A 147 18.98 -7.59 0.12
CA PRO A 147 19.62 -7.84 -1.14
C PRO A 147 20.93 -8.56 -0.80
N ILE A 148 21.04 -9.82 -1.20
CA ILE A 148 22.29 -10.56 -1.06
C ILE A 148 23.31 -9.78 -1.89
N GLN A 149 24.18 -9.04 -1.22
CA GLN A 149 25.30 -8.38 -1.88
C GLN A 149 26.32 -9.47 -2.22
N VAL A 150 26.20 -10.01 -3.42
CA VAL A 150 27.20 -10.89 -3.96
C VAL A 150 28.38 -10.01 -4.36
N GLN A 151 29.42 -9.98 -3.49
CA GLN A 151 30.66 -9.23 -3.73
C GLN A 151 31.71 -10.10 -4.42
N ASP A 152 31.34 -11.31 -4.88
CA ASP A 152 32.25 -12.20 -5.57
C ASP A 152 32.39 -11.76 -7.04
N PRO A 153 33.62 -11.34 -7.45
CA PRO A 153 33.85 -10.86 -8.80
C PRO A 153 33.69 -11.98 -9.88
N ASP A 154 33.66 -13.25 -9.48
CA ASP A 154 33.51 -14.38 -10.39
C ASP A 154 32.04 -14.70 -10.73
N ILE A 155 31.08 -13.98 -10.12
CA ILE A 155 29.66 -14.14 -10.40
C ILE A 155 29.22 -13.19 -11.51
N GLU A 156 29.09 -13.72 -12.72
CA GLU A 156 28.69 -12.97 -13.92
C GLU A 156 27.27 -12.36 -13.82
N ASN A 157 26.34 -13.03 -13.11
CA ASN A 157 24.96 -12.57 -12.98
C ASN A 157 24.46 -12.71 -11.52
N PRO A 158 24.60 -11.68 -10.67
CA PRO A 158 24.19 -11.72 -9.27
C PRO A 158 22.69 -12.04 -9.07
N VAL A 159 21.81 -11.62 -9.99
CA VAL A 159 20.37 -11.86 -9.89
C VAL A 159 20.02 -13.32 -10.12
N ALA A 160 20.65 -13.94 -11.13
CA ALA A 160 20.47 -15.36 -11.41
C ALA A 160 21.02 -16.21 -10.26
N PHE A 161 22.19 -15.87 -9.73
CA PHE A 161 22.81 -16.56 -8.61
C PHE A 161 21.93 -16.52 -7.33
N VAL A 162 21.36 -15.36 -7.02
CA VAL A 162 20.43 -15.21 -5.89
C VAL A 162 19.17 -16.07 -6.12
N LEU A 163 18.65 -16.12 -7.34
CA LEU A 163 17.48 -16.92 -7.68
C LEU A 163 17.77 -18.42 -7.55
N GLU A 164 18.94 -18.86 -8.02
CA GLU A 164 19.41 -20.26 -7.88
C GLU A 164 19.57 -20.66 -6.42
N LYS A 165 20.21 -19.79 -5.61
CA LYS A 165 20.39 -20.03 -4.19
C LYS A 165 19.06 -20.12 -3.44
N HIS A 166 18.09 -19.23 -3.73
CA HIS A 166 16.75 -19.31 -3.14
C HIS A 166 16.02 -20.60 -3.54
N LEU A 167 16.19 -21.05 -4.79
CA LEU A 167 15.62 -22.30 -5.25
C LEU A 167 16.28 -23.50 -4.55
N GLU A 168 17.60 -23.47 -4.38
CA GLU A 168 18.34 -24.50 -3.65
C GLU A 168 17.88 -24.57 -2.20
N ASP A 169 17.87 -23.45 -1.48
CA ASP A 169 17.42 -23.38 -0.09
C ASP A 169 15.96 -23.87 0.07
N PHE A 170 15.09 -23.49 -0.87
CA PHE A 170 13.70 -23.97 -0.90
C PHE A 170 13.63 -25.49 -1.13
N LEU A 171 14.39 -26.03 -2.06
CA LEU A 171 14.41 -27.45 -2.36
C LEU A 171 14.96 -28.24 -1.17
N VAL A 172 16.04 -27.78 -0.55
CA VAL A 172 16.62 -28.42 0.66
C VAL A 172 15.60 -28.42 1.80
N ALA A 173 15.00 -27.27 2.10
CA ALA A 173 14.03 -27.15 3.17
C ALA A 173 12.75 -28.01 2.97
N ASN A 174 12.39 -28.27 1.71
CA ASN A 174 11.19 -29.03 1.36
C ASN A 174 11.50 -30.40 0.74
N TRP A 175 12.76 -30.86 0.81
CA TRP A 175 13.24 -32.06 0.12
C TRP A 175 12.34 -33.28 0.33
N VAL A 176 11.99 -33.57 1.56
CA VAL A 176 11.17 -34.74 1.95
C VAL A 176 9.78 -34.71 1.30
N GLN A 177 9.30 -33.53 0.90
CA GLN A 177 8.00 -33.35 0.25
C GLN A 177 8.09 -33.54 -1.28
N THR A 178 9.29 -33.53 -1.85
CA THR A 178 9.51 -33.72 -3.27
C THR A 178 9.42 -35.21 -3.65
N GLU A 179 9.17 -35.49 -4.92
CA GLU A 179 9.17 -36.87 -5.41
C GLU A 179 10.58 -37.52 -5.36
N LEU A 180 11.61 -36.69 -5.50
CA LEU A 180 13.01 -37.13 -5.35
C LEU A 180 13.37 -37.41 -3.89
N GLY A 181 12.97 -36.56 -2.96
CA GLY A 181 13.23 -36.72 -1.52
C GLY A 181 12.53 -37.92 -0.88
N ARG A 182 11.55 -38.53 -1.59
CA ARG A 182 10.96 -39.82 -1.19
C ARG A 182 11.82 -41.02 -1.56
N ARG A 183 12.81 -40.84 -2.44
CA ARG A 183 13.63 -41.91 -3.00
C ARG A 183 15.12 -41.76 -2.67
N TYR A 184 15.57 -40.55 -2.36
CA TYR A 184 16.97 -40.23 -2.15
C TYR A 184 17.11 -39.26 -0.98
N ASP A 185 18.16 -39.44 -0.18
CA ASP A 185 18.56 -38.48 0.86
C ASP A 185 19.46 -37.39 0.27
N ILE A 186 19.45 -36.20 0.87
CA ILE A 186 20.42 -35.16 0.52
C ILE A 186 21.77 -35.56 1.13
N PHE A 187 22.81 -35.53 0.29
CA PHE A 187 24.18 -35.69 0.79
C PHE A 187 24.64 -34.33 1.32
N GLU A 188 24.93 -34.25 2.61
CA GLU A 188 25.60 -33.12 3.24
C GLU A 188 27.10 -33.43 3.24
N ASP A 189 27.90 -32.58 2.53
CA ASP A 189 29.35 -32.65 2.59
C ASP A 189 29.81 -31.88 3.85
N ASP A 190 30.15 -32.59 4.90
CA ASP A 190 30.75 -32.06 6.12
C ASP A 190 32.20 -31.56 5.83
N GLY A 191 32.33 -30.51 5.01
CA GLY A 191 33.59 -29.88 4.63
C GLY A 191 34.30 -29.12 5.75
#